data_67f983da1b4688529179044b0b92a9e6
#
_entry.id   67f983da1b4688529179044b0b92a9e6
#
_cell.length_a   1.000
_cell.length_b   1.000
_cell.length_c   1.000
_cell.angle_alpha   90.00
_cell.angle_beta   90.00
_cell.angle_gamma   90.00
#
_symmetry.space_group_name_H-M   'P 1'
#
loop_
_entity.id
_entity.type
_entity.pdbx_description
1 polymer ?
#
loop_
_entity_poly.entity_id
_entity_poly.type
_entity_poly.pdbx_seq_one_letter_code
_entity_poly.pdbx_strand_id
1 'polypeptide(L)'
;MSERKVIGLVVAPGVTEKLAENLMEDIPDILSEQHNNQIEWEIDLVVDPLTGYAERVEEIFKKVQAYHDEREWDYVLAITDLPIFHHRRVMALDINMRNGAAIFSYPAFGWRPVKKRFKNAIVTIINEVHHAEQDHRNYDDNDYIEQSVKQQFPLSKIDKTQVYLDDTDSKHIRYLSSSRSRGMFRLVSGMTFANNPLNMMASLSNIVAIAFTTGAFGLIFTTMWQMANNFSMWRLFGISIIAILGMLLWVMMSHDLWAVSYTHLTLPTKRIV
;
A
#
# COMPACT_ATOMS: atom_id res chain seq x y z
N MET A 1 -17.25 -26.72 21.81
CA MET A 1 -15.86 -26.51 21.38
C MET A 1 -15.93 -25.35 20.39
N SER A 2 -15.23 -24.27 20.65
CA SER A 2 -15.09 -23.20 19.65
C SER A 2 -14.31 -23.75 18.44
N GLU A 3 -14.74 -23.47 17.26
CA GLU A 3 -13.99 -23.76 16.05
C GLU A 3 -12.79 -22.80 16.00
N ARG A 4 -11.57 -23.31 15.75
CA ARG A 4 -10.37 -22.49 15.59
C ARG A 4 -10.12 -22.25 14.11
N LYS A 5 -9.94 -20.99 13.73
CA LYS A 5 -9.62 -20.57 12.36
C LYS A 5 -8.33 -19.76 12.35
N VAL A 6 -7.42 -20.09 11.44
CA VAL A 6 -6.11 -19.43 11.32
C VAL A 6 -6.05 -18.59 10.06
N ILE A 7 -5.73 -17.31 10.23
CA ILE A 7 -5.52 -16.36 9.15
C ILE A 7 -4.02 -16.16 8.97
N GLY A 8 -3.48 -16.62 7.85
CA GLY A 8 -2.12 -16.31 7.45
C GLY A 8 -2.01 -14.88 6.90
N LEU A 9 -1.13 -14.08 7.48
CA LEU A 9 -0.87 -12.71 7.05
C LEU A 9 0.56 -12.61 6.53
N VAL A 10 0.71 -12.52 5.19
CA VAL A 10 2.01 -12.40 4.54
C VAL A 10 2.26 -10.95 4.17
N VAL A 11 3.32 -10.35 4.71
CA VAL A 11 3.55 -8.91 4.57
C VAL A 11 4.95 -8.60 4.08
N ALA A 12 5.09 -7.49 3.34
CA ALA A 12 6.39 -6.93 3.03
C ALA A 12 7.04 -6.34 4.30
N PRO A 13 8.38 -6.40 4.42
CA PRO A 13 9.08 -5.81 5.55
C PRO A 13 8.88 -4.28 5.60
N GLY A 14 8.92 -3.71 6.81
CA GLY A 14 8.89 -2.28 7.04
C GLY A 14 7.53 -1.70 7.42
N VAL A 15 6.89 -0.93 6.55
CA VAL A 15 5.63 -0.22 6.90
C VAL A 15 4.46 -1.18 7.04
N THR A 16 4.36 -2.13 6.13
CA THR A 16 3.31 -3.15 6.13
C THR A 16 3.46 -4.13 7.29
N GLU A 17 4.69 -4.45 7.69
CA GLU A 17 4.99 -5.24 8.89
C GLU A 17 4.45 -4.56 10.15
N LYS A 18 4.80 -3.28 10.38
CA LYS A 18 4.28 -2.49 11.51
C LYS A 18 2.76 -2.32 11.50
N LEU A 19 2.18 -2.27 10.29
CA LEU A 19 0.73 -2.25 10.15
C LEU A 19 0.13 -3.58 10.59
N ALA A 20 0.72 -4.70 10.16
CA ALA A 20 0.27 -6.04 10.48
C ALA A 20 0.31 -6.33 11.98
N GLU A 21 1.38 -5.94 12.66
CA GLU A 21 1.50 -6.05 14.13
C GLU A 21 0.31 -5.41 14.85
N ASN A 22 -0.11 -4.22 14.41
CA ASN A 22 -1.30 -3.56 14.97
C ASN A 22 -2.63 -4.26 14.58
N LEU A 23 -2.67 -4.94 13.44
CA LEU A 23 -3.86 -5.65 12.99
C LEU A 23 -4.05 -6.98 13.71
N MET A 24 -2.95 -7.63 14.10
CA MET A 24 -2.98 -8.88 14.87
C MET A 24 -3.71 -8.73 16.20
N GLU A 25 -3.62 -7.56 16.84
CA GLU A 25 -4.30 -7.29 18.10
C GLU A 25 -5.80 -7.05 17.91
N ASP A 26 -6.18 -6.34 16.86
CA ASP A 26 -7.53 -5.82 16.67
C ASP A 26 -8.47 -6.77 15.90
N ILE A 27 -7.97 -7.49 14.90
CA ILE A 27 -8.82 -8.26 13.96
C ILE A 27 -9.44 -9.49 14.60
N PRO A 28 -8.72 -10.32 15.38
CA PRO A 28 -9.31 -11.50 16.00
C PRO A 28 -10.50 -11.16 16.90
N ASP A 29 -10.38 -10.10 17.71
CA ASP A 29 -11.43 -9.66 18.62
C ASP A 29 -12.68 -9.22 17.83
N ILE A 30 -12.51 -8.43 16.78
CA ILE A 30 -13.62 -7.95 15.95
C ILE A 30 -14.33 -9.12 15.26
N LEU A 31 -13.57 -10.07 14.71
CA LEU A 31 -14.15 -11.24 14.04
C LEU A 31 -14.89 -12.13 15.04
N SER A 32 -14.31 -12.36 16.22
CA SER A 32 -14.95 -13.15 17.28
C SER A 32 -16.27 -12.54 17.76
N GLU A 33 -16.30 -11.22 17.96
CA GLU A 33 -17.52 -10.49 18.31
C GLU A 33 -18.60 -10.64 17.23
N GLN A 34 -18.24 -10.53 15.96
CA GLN A 34 -19.17 -10.66 14.84
C GLN A 34 -19.75 -12.07 14.67
N HIS A 35 -19.00 -13.09 15.08
CA HIS A 35 -19.43 -14.49 15.06
C HIS A 35 -19.93 -15.01 16.43
N ASN A 36 -20.39 -14.10 17.31
CA ASN A 36 -20.93 -14.45 18.65
C ASN A 36 -19.97 -15.31 19.50
N ASN A 37 -18.66 -15.11 19.34
CA ASN A 37 -17.59 -15.88 20.02
C ASN A 37 -17.68 -17.42 19.79
N GLN A 38 -18.26 -17.84 18.70
CA GLN A 38 -18.32 -19.27 18.34
C GLN A 38 -17.03 -19.74 17.66
N ILE A 39 -16.28 -18.81 17.06
CA ILE A 39 -15.03 -19.07 16.34
C ILE A 39 -13.90 -18.34 17.08
N GLU A 40 -12.82 -19.08 17.34
CA GLU A 40 -11.57 -18.52 17.84
C GLU A 40 -10.65 -18.21 16.68
N TRP A 41 -10.40 -16.92 16.44
CA TRP A 41 -9.58 -16.46 15.34
C TRP A 41 -8.13 -16.27 15.80
N GLU A 42 -7.20 -16.77 15.02
CA GLU A 42 -5.77 -16.59 15.22
C GLU A 42 -5.12 -16.02 13.97
N ILE A 43 -4.13 -15.15 14.14
CA ILE A 43 -3.36 -14.60 13.03
C ILE A 43 -1.92 -15.11 13.12
N ASP A 44 -1.46 -15.75 12.04
CA ASP A 44 -0.06 -16.13 11.86
C ASP A 44 0.61 -15.15 10.87
N LEU A 45 1.62 -14.41 11.35
CA LEU A 45 2.31 -13.38 10.59
C LEU A 45 3.60 -13.92 9.97
N VAL A 46 3.73 -13.76 8.66
CA VAL A 46 4.97 -14.03 7.93
C VAL A 46 5.44 -12.76 7.23
N VAL A 47 6.68 -12.36 7.51
CA VAL A 47 7.34 -11.25 6.80
C VAL A 47 8.14 -11.84 5.66
N ASP A 48 7.72 -11.53 4.41
CA ASP A 48 8.39 -12.02 3.21
C ASP A 48 8.78 -10.86 2.28
N PRO A 49 10.08 -10.68 2.01
CA PRO A 49 10.55 -9.64 1.10
C PRO A 49 9.93 -9.71 -0.31
N LEU A 50 9.53 -10.89 -0.79
CA LEU A 50 8.94 -11.04 -2.12
C LEU A 50 7.65 -10.24 -2.27
N THR A 51 6.85 -10.10 -1.20
CA THR A 51 5.65 -9.27 -1.24
C THR A 51 5.94 -7.78 -1.47
N GLY A 52 7.17 -7.35 -1.24
CA GLY A 52 7.68 -6.00 -1.49
C GLY A 52 8.52 -5.86 -2.77
N TYR A 53 8.84 -6.95 -3.51
CA TYR A 53 9.72 -6.92 -4.68
C TYR A 53 9.13 -7.56 -5.94
N ALA A 54 8.03 -8.27 -5.83
CA ALA A 54 7.44 -8.96 -6.97
C ALA A 54 7.04 -7.98 -8.08
N GLU A 55 7.49 -8.23 -9.29
CA GLU A 55 7.12 -7.43 -10.46
C GLU A 55 5.68 -7.73 -10.91
N ARG A 56 5.19 -8.93 -10.61
CA ARG A 56 3.86 -9.40 -11.01
C ARG A 56 3.08 -9.96 -9.82
N VAL A 57 1.79 -9.67 -9.82
CA VAL A 57 0.84 -10.12 -8.77
C VAL A 57 0.77 -11.64 -8.71
N GLU A 58 0.90 -12.31 -9.84
CA GLU A 58 0.89 -13.76 -9.96
C GLU A 58 2.03 -14.42 -9.16
N GLU A 59 3.18 -13.76 -9.05
CA GLU A 59 4.31 -14.24 -8.23
C GLU A 59 3.98 -14.18 -6.73
N ILE A 60 3.30 -13.12 -6.31
CA ILE A 60 2.82 -13.00 -4.93
C ILE A 60 1.80 -14.09 -4.63
N PHE A 61 0.83 -14.33 -5.52
CA PHE A 61 -0.16 -15.40 -5.33
C PHE A 61 0.48 -16.78 -5.23
N LYS A 62 1.44 -17.11 -6.09
CA LYS A 62 2.16 -18.40 -6.02
C LYS A 62 2.86 -18.59 -4.67
N LYS A 63 3.50 -17.54 -4.17
CA LYS A 63 4.19 -17.59 -2.88
C LYS A 63 3.22 -17.70 -1.71
N VAL A 64 2.14 -16.92 -1.74
CA VAL A 64 1.09 -16.94 -0.73
C VAL A 64 0.40 -18.29 -0.67
N GLN A 65 0.14 -18.90 -1.84
CA GLN A 65 -0.41 -20.25 -1.93
C GLN A 65 0.54 -21.29 -1.33
N ALA A 66 1.85 -21.18 -1.58
CA ALA A 66 2.82 -22.08 -0.98
C ALA A 66 2.80 -22.02 0.57
N TYR A 67 2.70 -20.82 1.14
CA TYR A 67 2.55 -20.67 2.59
C TYR A 67 1.22 -21.23 3.12
N HIS A 68 0.12 -21.01 2.40
CA HIS A 68 -1.18 -21.56 2.76
C HIS A 68 -1.11 -23.08 2.85
N ASP A 69 -0.54 -23.73 1.84
CA ASP A 69 -0.44 -25.18 1.77
C ASP A 69 0.56 -25.77 2.82
N GLU A 70 1.67 -25.05 3.09
CA GLU A 70 2.70 -25.48 4.05
C GLU A 70 2.24 -25.35 5.50
N ARG A 71 1.47 -24.30 5.82
CA ARG A 71 1.09 -23.96 7.19
C ARG A 71 -0.33 -24.33 7.56
N GLU A 72 -1.09 -24.90 6.63
CA GLU A 72 -2.48 -25.31 6.82
C GLU A 72 -3.38 -24.17 7.33
N TRP A 73 -3.20 -22.94 6.79
CA TRP A 73 -4.05 -21.80 7.12
C TRP A 73 -5.44 -21.93 6.51
N ASP A 74 -6.47 -21.47 7.20
CA ASP A 74 -7.84 -21.40 6.65
C ASP A 74 -7.99 -20.27 5.65
N TYR A 75 -7.37 -19.12 5.93
CA TYR A 75 -7.40 -17.93 5.07
C TYR A 75 -5.99 -17.37 4.91
N VAL A 76 -5.71 -16.77 3.76
CA VAL A 76 -4.40 -16.15 3.54
C VAL A 76 -4.54 -14.78 2.90
N LEU A 77 -3.91 -13.79 3.53
CA LEU A 77 -3.92 -12.41 3.09
C LEU A 77 -2.49 -11.92 2.87
N ALA A 78 -2.19 -11.38 1.69
CA ALA A 78 -0.93 -10.72 1.43
C ALA A 78 -1.09 -9.20 1.47
N ILE A 79 -0.18 -8.51 2.13
CA ILE A 79 -0.13 -7.05 2.18
C ILE A 79 1.18 -6.59 1.56
N THR A 80 1.09 -5.92 0.43
CA THR A 80 2.26 -5.35 -0.25
C THR A 80 2.28 -3.83 -0.14
N ASP A 81 3.46 -3.26 -0.03
CA ASP A 81 3.72 -1.83 -0.14
C ASP A 81 3.96 -1.38 -1.58
N LEU A 82 3.92 -2.33 -2.53
CA LEU A 82 4.04 -2.04 -3.95
C LEU A 82 2.76 -1.43 -4.54
N PRO A 83 2.93 -0.48 -5.47
CA PRO A 83 1.84 -0.04 -6.32
C PRO A 83 1.52 -1.10 -7.38
N ILE A 84 0.35 -1.69 -7.30
CA ILE A 84 -0.09 -2.70 -8.27
C ILE A 84 -0.97 -2.04 -9.33
N PHE A 85 -0.72 -2.39 -10.59
CA PHE A 85 -1.49 -1.88 -11.73
C PHE A 85 -2.09 -3.01 -12.56
N HIS A 86 -3.33 -2.81 -12.98
CA HIS A 86 -3.98 -3.63 -14.00
C HIS A 86 -4.54 -2.71 -15.11
N HIS A 87 -4.10 -2.93 -16.34
CA HIS A 87 -4.46 -2.06 -17.49
C HIS A 87 -4.33 -0.55 -17.19
N ARG A 88 -3.20 -0.12 -16.62
CA ARG A 88 -2.89 1.27 -16.23
C ARG A 88 -3.82 1.86 -15.14
N ARG A 89 -4.62 1.05 -14.50
CA ARG A 89 -5.46 1.43 -13.35
C ARG A 89 -4.84 0.89 -12.07
N VAL A 90 -4.92 1.67 -11.00
CA VAL A 90 -4.39 1.25 -9.69
C VAL A 90 -5.31 0.16 -9.13
N MET A 91 -4.72 -0.96 -8.76
CA MET A 91 -5.39 -2.07 -8.10
C MET A 91 -5.22 -1.95 -6.59
N ALA A 92 -6.33 -2.00 -5.87
CA ALA A 92 -6.33 -1.92 -4.42
C ALA A 92 -6.38 -3.30 -3.77
N LEU A 93 -7.08 -4.24 -4.42
CA LEU A 93 -7.35 -5.56 -3.91
C LEU A 93 -7.53 -6.55 -5.06
N ASP A 94 -7.00 -7.76 -4.90
CA ASP A 94 -7.22 -8.91 -5.77
C ASP A 94 -7.57 -10.12 -4.89
N ILE A 95 -8.71 -10.77 -5.17
CA ILE A 95 -9.19 -11.93 -4.43
C ILE A 95 -9.26 -13.12 -5.38
N ASN A 96 -8.59 -14.20 -5.03
CA ASN A 96 -8.76 -15.48 -5.70
C ASN A 96 -10.01 -16.19 -5.15
N MET A 97 -10.99 -16.38 -6.02
CA MET A 97 -12.30 -16.95 -5.64
C MET A 97 -12.26 -18.44 -5.34
N ARG A 98 -11.19 -19.13 -5.71
CA ARG A 98 -11.06 -20.57 -5.52
C ARG A 98 -10.67 -20.94 -4.09
N ASN A 99 -9.77 -20.17 -3.49
CA ASN A 99 -9.19 -20.45 -2.17
C ASN A 99 -9.28 -19.30 -1.18
N GLY A 100 -10.00 -18.21 -1.53
CA GLY A 100 -10.16 -17.05 -0.67
C GLY A 100 -8.88 -16.23 -0.43
N ALA A 101 -7.77 -16.57 -1.09
CA ALA A 101 -6.54 -15.81 -0.96
C ALA A 101 -6.70 -14.39 -1.49
N ALA A 102 -6.26 -13.39 -0.72
CA ALA A 102 -6.40 -11.99 -1.11
C ALA A 102 -5.07 -11.23 -1.03
N ILE A 103 -4.85 -10.35 -2.01
CA ILE A 103 -3.70 -9.44 -2.04
C ILE A 103 -4.17 -8.00 -1.92
N PHE A 104 -3.62 -7.29 -0.94
CA PHE A 104 -3.89 -5.89 -0.69
C PHE A 104 -2.69 -5.03 -1.08
N SER A 105 -2.90 -4.01 -1.91
CA SER A 105 -1.92 -2.95 -2.15
C SER A 105 -2.12 -1.82 -1.14
N TYR A 106 -1.28 -1.76 -0.12
CA TYR A 106 -1.37 -0.75 0.93
C TYR A 106 -1.37 0.70 0.39
N PRO A 107 -0.51 1.09 -0.57
CA PRO A 107 -0.50 2.46 -1.09
C PRO A 107 -1.80 2.85 -1.79
N ALA A 108 -2.53 1.89 -2.35
CA ALA A 108 -3.79 2.16 -3.04
C ALA A 108 -4.90 2.66 -2.10
N PHE A 109 -4.77 2.44 -0.78
CA PHE A 109 -5.70 2.99 0.22
C PHE A 109 -5.51 4.48 0.47
N GLY A 110 -4.39 5.06 0.04
CA GLY A 110 -4.13 6.51 0.04
C GLY A 110 -3.95 7.10 1.43
N TRP A 111 -4.35 8.38 1.60
CA TRP A 111 -4.15 9.17 2.79
C TRP A 111 -5.07 8.73 3.96
N ARG A 112 -4.70 9.17 5.17
CA ARG A 112 -5.38 8.89 6.47
C ARG A 112 -6.92 8.99 6.42
N PRO A 113 -7.62 8.18 7.20
CA PRO A 113 -7.13 7.17 8.14
C PRO A 113 -6.93 5.78 7.50
N VAL A 114 -5.74 5.50 7.03
CA VAL A 114 -5.44 4.26 6.29
C VAL A 114 -5.66 3.03 7.17
N LYS A 115 -5.15 3.02 8.41
CA LYS A 115 -5.26 1.87 9.32
C LYS A 115 -6.72 1.41 9.51
N LYS A 116 -7.63 2.33 9.84
CA LYS A 116 -9.05 2.00 10.05
C LYS A 116 -9.71 1.43 8.79
N ARG A 117 -9.48 2.07 7.63
CA ARG A 117 -10.06 1.61 6.37
C ARG A 117 -9.51 0.27 5.94
N PHE A 118 -8.21 0.09 6.13
CA PHE A 118 -7.52 -1.15 5.82
C PHE A 118 -8.03 -2.30 6.69
N LYS A 119 -8.11 -2.10 8.00
CA LYS A 119 -8.71 -3.04 8.95
C LYS A 119 -10.12 -3.44 8.56
N ASN A 120 -10.98 -2.44 8.28
CA ASN A 120 -12.35 -2.72 7.87
C ASN A 120 -12.42 -3.52 6.55
N ALA A 121 -11.54 -3.23 5.59
CA ALA A 121 -11.49 -3.99 4.34
C ALA A 121 -11.10 -5.45 4.58
N ILE A 122 -10.12 -5.71 5.43
CA ILE A 122 -9.70 -7.06 5.79
C ILE A 122 -10.85 -7.81 6.48
N VAL A 123 -11.43 -7.23 7.51
CA VAL A 123 -12.55 -7.85 8.26
C VAL A 123 -13.72 -8.16 7.32
N THR A 124 -14.07 -7.22 6.44
CA THR A 124 -15.14 -7.44 5.44
C THR A 124 -14.81 -8.65 4.56
N ILE A 125 -13.60 -8.73 4.03
CA ILE A 125 -13.22 -9.81 3.10
C ILE A 125 -13.20 -11.17 3.80
N ILE A 126 -12.64 -11.25 5.01
CA ILE A 126 -12.61 -12.50 5.77
C ILE A 126 -14.03 -12.99 6.05
N ASN A 127 -14.92 -12.11 6.52
CA ASN A 127 -16.31 -12.47 6.81
C ASN A 127 -17.02 -12.98 5.56
N GLU A 128 -16.82 -12.32 4.43
CA GLU A 128 -17.48 -12.71 3.18
C GLU A 128 -16.95 -14.03 2.64
N VAL A 129 -15.63 -14.25 2.71
CA VAL A 129 -15.03 -15.54 2.34
C VAL A 129 -15.57 -16.64 3.24
N HIS A 130 -15.63 -16.40 4.56
CA HIS A 130 -16.17 -17.36 5.53
C HIS A 130 -17.63 -17.68 5.30
N HIS A 131 -18.48 -16.67 5.08
CA HIS A 131 -19.90 -16.88 4.78
C HIS A 131 -20.12 -17.63 3.46
N ALA A 132 -19.30 -17.38 2.46
CA ALA A 132 -19.38 -18.07 1.19
C ALA A 132 -19.01 -19.55 1.27
N GLU A 133 -18.04 -19.90 2.12
CA GLU A 133 -17.73 -21.31 2.42
C GLU A 133 -18.92 -22.05 3.07
N GLN A 134 -19.59 -21.41 4.03
CA GLN A 134 -20.72 -22.02 4.73
C GLN A 134 -21.96 -22.20 3.87
N ASP A 135 -22.27 -21.24 3.00
CA ASP A 135 -23.54 -21.20 2.24
C ASP A 135 -23.44 -21.83 0.85
N HIS A 136 -22.26 -22.29 0.39
CA HIS A 136 -22.01 -22.73 -1.00
C HIS A 136 -22.47 -21.68 -2.04
N ARG A 137 -22.59 -20.41 -1.66
CA ARG A 137 -23.03 -19.34 -2.54
C ARG A 137 -21.94 -19.01 -3.55
N ASN A 138 -22.36 -18.84 -4.79
CA ASN A 138 -21.49 -18.25 -5.80
C ASN A 138 -21.09 -16.83 -5.36
N TYR A 139 -19.79 -16.58 -5.19
CA TYR A 139 -19.21 -15.27 -4.90
C TYR A 139 -19.62 -14.16 -5.88
N ASP A 140 -20.30 -14.53 -6.99
CA ASP A 140 -20.66 -13.62 -8.07
C ASP A 140 -21.78 -12.63 -7.72
N ASP A 141 -22.62 -12.94 -6.73
CA ASP A 141 -23.87 -12.20 -6.50
C ASP A 141 -23.83 -11.29 -5.27
N ASN A 142 -22.65 -11.05 -4.69
CA ASN A 142 -22.53 -10.25 -3.47
C ASN A 142 -22.26 -8.77 -3.76
N ASP A 143 -23.33 -8.04 -4.11
CA ASP A 143 -23.35 -6.57 -4.13
C ASP A 143 -22.93 -5.96 -2.79
N TYR A 144 -23.12 -6.71 -1.70
CA TYR A 144 -22.76 -6.26 -0.34
C TYR A 144 -21.25 -6.11 -0.15
N ILE A 145 -20.43 -7.07 -0.60
CA ILE A 145 -18.96 -6.98 -0.54
C ILE A 145 -18.51 -5.76 -1.32
N GLU A 146 -19.03 -5.61 -2.52
CA GLU A 146 -18.67 -4.50 -3.40
C GLU A 146 -18.98 -3.17 -2.74
N GLN A 147 -20.14 -3.03 -2.11
CA GLN A 147 -20.54 -1.81 -1.43
C GLN A 147 -19.68 -1.54 -0.18
N SER A 148 -19.41 -2.55 0.63
CA SER A 148 -18.59 -2.44 1.84
C SER A 148 -17.15 -2.09 1.52
N VAL A 149 -16.56 -2.74 0.50
CA VAL A 149 -15.21 -2.40 0.04
C VAL A 149 -15.18 -0.98 -0.54
N LYS A 150 -16.18 -0.59 -1.34
CA LYS A 150 -16.26 0.78 -1.91
C LYS A 150 -16.31 1.87 -0.84
N GLN A 151 -16.93 1.62 0.30
CA GLN A 151 -16.98 2.58 1.42
C GLN A 151 -15.60 2.89 2.01
N GLN A 152 -14.64 1.94 1.91
CA GLN A 152 -13.28 2.16 2.38
C GLN A 152 -12.45 3.09 1.45
N PHE A 153 -13.01 3.49 0.31
CA PHE A 153 -12.35 4.34 -0.67
C PHE A 153 -13.12 5.64 -0.94
N PRO A 154 -13.18 6.56 0.05
CA PRO A 154 -13.83 7.85 -0.14
C PRO A 154 -13.11 8.65 -1.25
N LEU A 155 -13.86 9.44 -2.01
CA LEU A 155 -13.37 10.32 -3.09
C LEU A 155 -12.90 9.61 -4.38
N SER A 156 -12.77 8.30 -4.41
CA SER A 156 -12.52 7.58 -5.67
C SER A 156 -13.50 6.44 -5.82
N LYS A 157 -14.13 6.38 -6.98
CA LYS A 157 -14.94 5.22 -7.34
C LYS A 157 -13.99 4.04 -7.58
N ILE A 158 -14.34 2.89 -7.04
CA ILE A 158 -13.69 1.62 -7.30
C ILE A 158 -14.64 0.76 -8.10
N ASP A 159 -14.12 0.15 -9.14
CA ASP A 159 -14.86 -0.79 -9.99
C ASP A 159 -14.41 -2.22 -9.67
N LYS A 160 -15.36 -3.09 -9.53
CA LYS A 160 -15.14 -4.54 -9.48
C LYS A 160 -14.93 -5.06 -10.90
N THR A 161 -13.88 -5.81 -11.13
CA THR A 161 -13.55 -6.44 -12.41
C THR A 161 -13.23 -7.92 -12.17
N GLN A 162 -13.86 -8.79 -12.95
CA GLN A 162 -13.56 -10.21 -12.92
C GLN A 162 -12.48 -10.51 -13.96
N VAL A 163 -11.49 -11.28 -13.58
CA VAL A 163 -10.37 -11.69 -14.44
C VAL A 163 -10.17 -13.19 -14.27
N TYR A 164 -10.05 -13.91 -15.38
CA TYR A 164 -9.64 -15.30 -15.38
C TYR A 164 -8.13 -15.35 -15.63
N LEU A 165 -7.39 -16.02 -14.78
CA LEU A 165 -5.97 -16.27 -15.01
C LEU A 165 -5.83 -17.61 -15.75
N ASP A 166 -5.22 -17.56 -16.95
CA ASP A 166 -5.06 -18.71 -17.85
C ASP A 166 -4.25 -19.87 -17.23
N ASP A 167 -3.32 -19.56 -16.30
CA ASP A 167 -2.42 -20.58 -15.73
C ASP A 167 -3.09 -21.50 -14.69
N THR A 168 -4.21 -21.11 -14.10
CA THR A 168 -4.82 -21.86 -12.97
C THR A 168 -6.32 -22.08 -13.10
N ASP A 169 -6.96 -21.65 -14.18
CA ASP A 169 -8.42 -21.63 -14.35
C ASP A 169 -9.14 -21.05 -13.11
N SER A 170 -8.46 -20.11 -12.43
CA SER A 170 -8.97 -19.47 -11.23
C SER A 170 -9.58 -18.11 -11.56
N LYS A 171 -10.79 -17.90 -11.05
CA LYS A 171 -11.52 -16.65 -11.16
C LYS A 171 -11.02 -15.68 -10.09
N HIS A 172 -10.58 -14.51 -10.52
CA HIS A 172 -10.13 -13.44 -9.65
C HIS A 172 -11.10 -12.26 -9.67
N ILE A 173 -11.36 -11.69 -8.50
CA ILE A 173 -12.09 -10.42 -8.35
C ILE A 173 -11.09 -9.34 -8.02
N ARG A 174 -10.95 -8.36 -8.93
CA ARG A 174 -10.05 -7.23 -8.79
C ARG A 174 -10.81 -5.94 -8.54
N TYR A 175 -10.39 -5.20 -7.52
CA TYR A 175 -10.92 -3.88 -7.22
C TYR A 175 -9.97 -2.81 -7.73
N LEU A 176 -10.40 -2.13 -8.80
CA LEU A 176 -9.59 -1.16 -9.53
C LEU A 176 -10.13 0.26 -9.35
N SER A 177 -9.25 1.24 -9.27
CA SER A 177 -9.67 2.65 -9.30
C SER A 177 -10.37 2.99 -10.60
N SER A 178 -11.59 3.55 -10.56
CA SER A 178 -12.36 3.94 -11.76
C SER A 178 -11.67 5.00 -12.59
N SER A 179 -10.99 5.94 -11.93
CA SER A 179 -10.29 7.06 -12.59
C SER A 179 -8.79 6.91 -12.44
N ARG A 180 -8.08 6.94 -13.56
CA ARG A 180 -6.62 6.88 -13.59
C ARG A 180 -5.96 8.00 -12.78
N SER A 181 -6.38 9.25 -12.99
CA SER A 181 -5.79 10.41 -12.32
C SER A 181 -6.07 10.43 -10.82
N ARG A 182 -7.29 10.13 -10.39
CA ARG A 182 -7.63 10.04 -8.97
C ARG A 182 -6.95 8.85 -8.29
N GLY A 183 -6.86 7.70 -9.00
CA GLY A 183 -6.13 6.53 -8.54
C GLY A 183 -4.65 6.84 -8.34
N MET A 184 -4.02 7.50 -9.29
CA MET A 184 -2.62 7.93 -9.20
C MET A 184 -2.38 8.92 -8.05
N PHE A 185 -3.24 9.93 -7.91
CA PHE A 185 -3.13 10.88 -6.78
C PHE A 185 -3.23 10.16 -5.43
N ARG A 186 -4.17 9.24 -5.30
CA ARG A 186 -4.32 8.42 -4.09
C ARG A 186 -3.10 7.55 -3.85
N LEU A 187 -2.60 6.88 -4.88
CA LEU A 187 -1.41 6.03 -4.80
C LEU A 187 -0.19 6.83 -4.36
N VAL A 188 0.08 7.96 -5.02
CA VAL A 188 1.21 8.84 -4.67
C VAL A 188 1.09 9.33 -3.23
N SER A 189 -0.10 9.79 -2.83
CA SER A 189 -0.31 10.19 -1.43
C SER A 189 -0.10 9.04 -0.44
N GLY A 190 -0.57 7.84 -0.77
CA GLY A 190 -0.36 6.64 0.04
C GLY A 190 1.11 6.25 0.17
N MET A 191 1.85 6.24 -0.92
CA MET A 191 3.30 5.99 -0.93
C MET A 191 4.08 7.05 -0.14
N THR A 192 3.72 8.32 -0.30
CA THR A 192 4.35 9.42 0.45
C THR A 192 4.16 9.23 1.95
N PHE A 193 2.97 8.83 2.38
CA PHE A 193 2.72 8.58 3.81
C PHE A 193 3.36 7.29 4.31
N ALA A 194 3.40 6.24 3.49
CA ALA A 194 4.06 4.99 3.83
C ALA A 194 5.56 5.21 4.08
N ASN A 195 6.22 5.97 3.22
CA ASN A 195 7.65 6.23 3.32
C ASN A 195 8.04 7.24 4.41
N ASN A 196 7.05 7.85 5.07
CA ASN A 196 7.24 8.81 6.17
C ASN A 196 8.38 9.82 5.91
N PRO A 197 8.19 10.77 4.97
CA PRO A 197 9.25 11.67 4.52
C PRO A 197 9.83 12.53 5.64
N LEU A 198 9.10 12.74 6.74
CA LEU A 198 9.60 13.50 7.89
C LEU A 198 10.72 12.75 8.62
N ASN A 199 10.69 11.42 8.65
CA ASN A 199 11.81 10.66 9.23
C ASN A 199 13.07 10.73 8.33
N MET A 200 12.89 10.87 7.03
CA MET A 200 14.00 11.09 6.10
C MET A 200 14.62 12.49 6.24
N MET A 201 13.84 13.49 6.67
CA MET A 201 14.37 14.84 6.93
C MET A 201 15.47 14.83 8.01
N ALA A 202 15.40 13.95 8.99
CA ALA A 202 16.45 13.80 9.99
C ALA A 202 17.79 13.33 9.38
N SER A 203 17.75 12.44 8.39
CA SER A 203 18.93 11.99 7.66
C SER A 203 19.45 13.04 6.66
N LEU A 204 18.58 13.95 6.23
CA LEU A 204 18.90 15.07 5.34
C LEU A 204 19.21 16.38 6.09
N SER A 205 19.50 16.32 7.39
CA SER A 205 19.74 17.50 8.24
C SER A 205 20.76 18.48 7.67
N ASN A 206 21.84 17.98 7.04
CA ASN A 206 22.84 18.82 6.41
C ASN A 206 22.29 19.61 5.22
N ILE A 207 21.46 18.98 4.39
CA ILE A 207 20.81 19.63 3.22
C ILE A 207 19.83 20.70 3.71
N VAL A 208 19.06 20.38 4.74
CA VAL A 208 18.12 21.31 5.38
C VAL A 208 18.87 22.50 5.97
N ALA A 209 19.98 22.27 6.69
CA ALA A 209 20.81 23.35 7.24
C ALA A 209 21.38 24.26 6.16
N ILE A 210 21.89 23.70 5.06
CA ILE A 210 22.39 24.48 3.91
C ILE A 210 21.26 25.30 3.29
N ALA A 211 20.09 24.73 3.09
CA ALA A 211 18.93 25.43 2.52
C ALA A 211 18.48 26.60 3.41
N PHE A 212 18.43 26.41 4.74
CA PHE A 212 18.12 27.49 5.68
C PHE A 212 19.17 28.56 5.68
N THR A 213 20.45 28.20 5.68
CA THR A 213 21.58 29.18 5.66
C THR A 213 21.52 30.01 4.37
N THR A 214 21.36 29.35 3.22
CA THR A 214 21.27 30.05 1.92
C THR A 214 20.03 30.95 1.86
N GLY A 215 18.88 30.48 2.37
CA GLY A 215 17.66 31.27 2.47
C GLY A 215 17.82 32.49 3.36
N ALA A 216 18.49 32.34 4.53
CA ALA A 216 18.78 33.46 5.44
C ALA A 216 19.68 34.52 4.77
N PHE A 217 20.69 34.09 4.01
CA PHE A 217 21.50 35.03 3.21
C PHE A 217 20.65 35.78 2.19
N GLY A 218 19.76 35.11 1.49
CA GLY A 218 18.84 35.73 0.53
C GLY A 218 17.95 36.82 1.16
N LEU A 219 17.56 36.66 2.42
CA LEU A 219 16.75 37.65 3.14
C LEU A 219 17.55 38.89 3.55
N ILE A 220 18.86 38.79 3.70
CA ILE A 220 19.73 39.90 4.14
C ILE A 220 20.12 40.79 2.95
N PHE A 221 20.18 40.24 1.73
CA PHE A 221 20.63 41.02 0.58
C PHE A 221 19.55 42.00 0.09
N THR A 222 19.89 43.31 0.20
CA THR A 222 19.02 44.43 -0.21
C THR A 222 18.60 44.35 -1.69
N THR A 223 19.49 43.83 -2.54
CA THR A 223 19.22 43.64 -4.00
C THR A 223 18.09 42.68 -4.24
N MET A 224 17.94 41.63 -3.42
CA MET A 224 16.84 40.68 -3.53
C MET A 224 15.47 41.36 -3.26
N TRP A 225 15.44 42.23 -2.26
CA TRP A 225 14.25 43.02 -1.92
C TRP A 225 13.91 44.02 -3.00
N GLN A 226 14.90 44.72 -3.59
CA GLN A 226 14.66 45.60 -4.72
C GLN A 226 14.13 44.89 -5.94
N MET A 227 14.66 43.69 -6.25
CA MET A 227 14.12 42.87 -7.34
C MET A 227 12.69 42.40 -7.05
N ALA A 228 12.40 41.95 -5.80
CA ALA A 228 11.08 41.51 -5.40
C ALA A 228 10.02 42.62 -5.57
N ASN A 229 10.36 43.86 -5.25
CA ASN A 229 9.45 45.02 -5.39
C ASN A 229 9.12 45.35 -6.85
N ASN A 230 9.98 44.99 -7.79
CA ASN A 230 9.78 45.23 -9.22
C ASN A 230 9.03 44.11 -9.95
N PHE A 231 8.81 42.98 -9.30
CA PHE A 231 8.09 41.86 -9.91
C PHE A 231 6.62 41.80 -9.47
N SER A 232 5.75 41.48 -10.42
CA SER A 232 4.35 41.18 -10.08
C SER A 232 4.26 39.88 -9.26
N MET A 233 3.23 39.75 -8.42
CA MET A 233 3.01 38.58 -7.58
C MET A 233 3.06 37.25 -8.36
N TRP A 234 2.50 37.24 -9.59
CA TRP A 234 2.52 36.05 -10.45
C TRP A 234 3.92 35.67 -10.93
N ARG A 235 4.78 36.67 -11.20
CA ARG A 235 6.18 36.41 -11.55
C ARG A 235 6.99 35.88 -10.35
N LEU A 236 6.78 36.44 -9.17
CA LEU A 236 7.41 35.95 -7.95
C LEU A 236 7.02 34.50 -7.66
N PHE A 237 5.72 34.18 -7.78
CA PHE A 237 5.22 32.83 -7.61
C PHE A 237 5.82 31.86 -8.63
N GLY A 238 5.87 32.24 -9.90
CA GLY A 238 6.47 31.43 -10.95
C GLY A 238 7.96 31.17 -10.75
N ILE A 239 8.72 32.19 -10.38
CA ILE A 239 10.17 32.05 -10.08
C ILE A 239 10.37 31.12 -8.89
N SER A 240 9.58 31.25 -7.82
CA SER A 240 9.67 30.40 -6.64
C SER A 240 9.40 28.92 -6.99
N ILE A 241 8.38 28.63 -7.79
CA ILE A 241 8.11 27.27 -8.23
C ILE A 241 9.25 26.72 -9.07
N ILE A 242 9.78 27.50 -10.02
CA ILE A 242 10.88 27.06 -10.88
C ILE A 242 12.14 26.77 -10.03
N ALA A 243 12.45 27.64 -9.05
CA ALA A 243 13.57 27.44 -8.15
C ALA A 243 13.43 26.16 -7.31
N ILE A 244 12.23 25.89 -6.76
CA ILE A 244 11.95 24.68 -5.98
C ILE A 244 12.07 23.43 -6.86
N LEU A 245 11.47 23.45 -8.05
CA LEU A 245 11.55 22.34 -8.98
C LEU A 245 12.98 22.07 -9.46
N GLY A 246 13.73 23.13 -9.74
CA GLY A 246 15.15 23.03 -10.12
C GLY A 246 15.99 22.42 -9.01
N MET A 247 15.77 22.84 -7.76
CA MET A 247 16.44 22.27 -6.61
C MET A 247 16.09 20.79 -6.39
N LEU A 248 14.82 20.43 -6.50
CA LEU A 248 14.37 19.04 -6.40
C LEU A 248 15.00 18.17 -7.49
N LEU A 249 15.00 18.64 -8.73
CA LEU A 249 15.62 17.95 -9.87
C LEU A 249 17.13 17.75 -9.64
N TRP A 250 17.81 18.80 -9.17
CA TRP A 250 19.22 18.73 -8.84
C TRP A 250 19.51 17.69 -7.74
N VAL A 251 18.74 17.69 -6.66
CA VAL A 251 18.89 16.71 -5.56
C VAL A 251 18.63 15.31 -6.05
N MET A 252 17.60 15.10 -6.86
CA MET A 252 17.30 13.78 -7.44
C MET A 252 18.43 13.25 -8.33
N MET A 253 19.01 14.12 -9.16
CA MET A 253 20.12 13.74 -10.04
C MET A 253 21.43 13.54 -9.27
N SER A 254 21.73 14.42 -8.31
CA SER A 254 22.96 14.42 -7.52
C SER A 254 23.07 13.23 -6.56
N HIS A 255 21.93 12.68 -6.13
CA HIS A 255 21.88 11.54 -5.19
C HIS A 255 21.38 10.25 -5.84
N ASP A 256 21.34 10.17 -7.16
CA ASP A 256 20.89 8.98 -7.92
C ASP A 256 19.56 8.40 -7.42
N LEU A 257 18.67 9.27 -6.89
CA LEU A 257 17.39 8.86 -6.33
C LEU A 257 16.45 8.26 -7.40
N TRP A 258 16.79 8.42 -8.68
CA TRP A 258 16.11 7.80 -9.80
C TRP A 258 16.41 6.30 -9.90
N ALA A 259 17.58 5.87 -9.39
CA ALA A 259 18.07 4.49 -9.48
C ALA A 259 17.58 3.57 -8.36
N VAL A 260 16.79 4.06 -7.41
CA VAL A 260 16.34 3.29 -6.22
C VAL A 260 15.55 2.03 -6.59
N SER A 261 15.02 1.95 -7.80
CA SER A 261 14.30 0.76 -8.27
C SER A 261 15.18 -0.46 -8.58
N TYR A 262 16.50 -0.29 -8.73
CA TYR A 262 17.40 -1.38 -9.19
C TYR A 262 18.50 -1.78 -8.20
N THR A 263 18.78 -1.00 -7.15
CA THR A 263 19.95 -1.21 -6.29
C THR A 263 19.74 -2.09 -5.07
N HIS A 264 18.50 -2.51 -4.77
CA HIS A 264 18.24 -3.45 -3.67
C HIS A 264 18.48 -4.93 -4.02
N LEU A 265 18.94 -5.23 -5.24
CA LEU A 265 19.20 -6.60 -5.71
C LEU A 265 20.60 -7.13 -5.39
N THR A 266 21.48 -6.35 -4.77
CA THR A 266 22.77 -6.86 -4.30
C THR A 266 22.77 -7.00 -2.79
N LEU A 267 22.35 -8.17 -2.32
CA LEU A 267 22.69 -8.64 -0.97
C LEU A 267 24.22 -8.61 -0.83
N PRO A 268 24.77 -8.01 0.26
CA PRO A 268 26.17 -8.13 0.53
C PRO A 268 26.45 -9.62 0.85
N THR A 269 27.04 -10.32 -0.09
CA THR A 269 27.65 -11.62 0.16
C THR A 269 28.73 -11.43 1.23
N LYS A 270 28.40 -11.72 2.50
CA LYS A 270 29.41 -11.92 3.53
C LYS A 270 30.32 -13.03 3.07
N ARG A 271 31.53 -12.68 2.61
CA ARG A 271 32.62 -13.64 2.54
C ARG A 271 32.90 -14.12 3.96
N ILE A 272 32.55 -15.36 4.24
CA ILE A 272 33.07 -16.09 5.39
C ILE A 272 34.48 -16.54 4.97
N VAL A 273 35.47 -15.99 5.63
CA VAL A 273 36.85 -16.52 5.65
C VAL A 273 36.97 -17.36 6.90
#